data_d56b4cf2939b95a776932d365dad2690
#
_entry.id   d56b4cf2939b95a776932d365dad2690
#
_cell.length_a   1.000
_cell.length_b   1.000
_cell.length_c   1.000
_cell.angle_alpha   90.00
_cell.angle_beta   90.00
_cell.angle_gamma   90.00
#
_symmetry.space_group_name_H-M   'P 1'
#
loop_
_entity.id
_entity.type
_entity.pdbx_description
1 polymer ?
#
loop_
_entity_poly.entity_id
_entity_poly.type
_entity_poly.pdbx_seq_one_letter_code
_entity_poly.pdbx_strand_id
1 'polypeptide(L)'
;LDQFSNPDNPLAHYEGTGPEIWRDTRGGITHFVSSMGTTGTIMGTSRYLKEVNPAIEIVGVTPTEGSSIPGIRRWPEEYLPGIFEASRVDHTLDVSQQDAEQTALALASREGIFCGISSGGAVAAALELSEQVDDAVIVVIICDRGDRYLSTGIFPD
;
A
#
# COMPACT_ATOMS: atom_id res chain seq x y z
N LEU A 1 2.36 22.67 4.88
CA LEU A 1 1.99 21.44 4.13
C LEU A 1 2.32 20.18 4.95
N ASP A 2 1.73 20.05 6.10
CA ASP A 2 1.95 18.88 6.98
C ASP A 2 1.17 17.68 6.45
N GLN A 3 1.84 16.81 5.67
CA GLN A 3 1.22 15.63 5.05
C GLN A 3 0.75 14.57 6.07
N PHE A 4 1.17 14.67 7.33
CA PHE A 4 0.77 13.72 8.39
C PHE A 4 -0.51 14.13 9.12
N SER A 5 -0.93 15.40 9.00
CA SER A 5 -2.09 15.95 9.68
C SER A 5 -3.04 16.68 8.73
N ASN A 6 -2.63 16.98 7.50
CA ASN A 6 -3.46 17.72 6.54
C ASN A 6 -4.58 16.81 5.99
N PRO A 7 -5.87 17.16 6.20
CA PRO A 7 -7.00 16.38 5.70
C PRO A 7 -7.09 16.31 4.18
N ASP A 8 -6.44 17.22 3.43
CA ASP A 8 -6.40 17.18 1.97
C ASP A 8 -5.64 15.95 1.45
N ASN A 9 -4.72 15.40 2.26
CA ASN A 9 -3.99 14.18 1.90
C ASN A 9 -4.96 12.99 1.70
N PRO A 10 -5.73 12.54 2.69
CA PRO A 10 -6.71 11.48 2.46
C PRO A 10 -7.86 11.92 1.55
N LEU A 11 -8.23 13.20 1.52
CA LEU A 11 -9.31 13.70 0.67
C LEU A 11 -8.99 13.47 -0.83
N ALA A 12 -7.75 13.73 -1.26
CA ALA A 12 -7.33 13.49 -2.64
C ALA A 12 -7.51 12.01 -3.07
N HIS A 13 -7.27 11.07 -2.16
CA HIS A 13 -7.47 9.65 -2.43
C HIS A 13 -8.94 9.22 -2.33
N TYR A 14 -9.72 9.88 -1.50
CA TYR A 14 -11.17 9.68 -1.43
C TYR A 14 -11.88 10.14 -2.71
N GLU A 15 -11.49 11.30 -3.24
CA GLU A 15 -12.11 11.88 -4.43
C GLU A 15 -11.55 11.31 -5.75
N GLY A 16 -10.33 10.78 -5.75
CA GLY A 16 -9.62 10.29 -6.95
C GLY A 16 -9.37 8.78 -6.90
N THR A 17 -8.41 8.33 -6.10
CA THR A 17 -7.91 6.94 -6.11
C THR A 17 -9.00 5.90 -5.82
N GLY A 18 -9.85 6.14 -4.83
CA GLY A 18 -10.94 5.23 -4.46
C GLY A 18 -11.95 5.06 -5.62
N PRO A 19 -12.51 6.14 -6.18
CA PRO A 19 -13.40 6.08 -7.34
C PRO A 19 -12.78 5.41 -8.57
N GLU A 20 -11.49 5.67 -8.85
CA GLU A 20 -10.77 5.05 -9.96
C GLU A 20 -10.67 3.53 -9.79
N ILE A 21 -10.25 3.06 -8.63
CA ILE A 21 -10.17 1.63 -8.30
C ILE A 21 -11.54 0.96 -8.47
N TRP A 22 -12.59 1.55 -7.90
CA TRP A 22 -13.96 1.01 -8.00
C TRP A 22 -14.43 0.89 -9.44
N ARG A 23 -14.23 1.94 -10.24
CA ARG A 23 -14.59 1.97 -11.65
C ARG A 23 -13.79 0.92 -12.45
N ASP A 24 -12.48 0.88 -12.27
CA ASP A 24 -11.58 0.08 -13.11
C ASP A 24 -11.70 -1.43 -12.80
N THR A 25 -12.06 -1.77 -11.55
CA THR A 25 -12.44 -3.14 -11.15
C THR A 25 -13.91 -3.47 -11.45
N ARG A 26 -14.69 -2.50 -11.96
CA ARG A 26 -16.14 -2.64 -12.18
C ARG A 26 -16.88 -3.09 -10.92
N GLY A 27 -16.45 -2.61 -9.75
CA GLY A 27 -16.99 -2.98 -8.45
C GLY A 27 -16.60 -4.40 -7.98
N GLY A 28 -15.72 -5.09 -8.67
CA GLY A 28 -15.31 -6.45 -8.33
C GLY A 28 -14.19 -6.55 -7.30
N ILE A 29 -13.62 -5.42 -6.86
CA ILE A 29 -12.58 -5.43 -5.83
C ILE A 29 -13.07 -6.07 -4.53
N THR A 30 -12.26 -6.98 -3.97
CA THR A 30 -12.51 -7.63 -2.67
C THR A 30 -11.51 -7.18 -1.60
N HIS A 31 -10.26 -6.93 -1.98
CA HIS A 31 -9.19 -6.53 -1.06
C HIS A 31 -8.40 -5.35 -1.62
N PHE A 32 -8.16 -4.37 -0.77
CA PHE A 32 -7.31 -3.23 -1.06
C PHE A 32 -6.06 -3.28 -0.19
N VAL A 33 -4.87 -3.37 -0.81
CA VAL A 33 -3.57 -3.47 -0.13
C VAL A 33 -2.77 -2.21 -0.35
N SER A 34 -2.31 -1.59 0.73
CA SER A 34 -1.51 -0.35 0.66
C SER A 34 -0.42 -0.29 1.72
N SER A 35 0.79 0.04 1.30
CA SER A 35 1.89 0.40 2.20
C SER A 35 1.54 1.63 3.02
N MET A 36 1.80 1.58 4.34
CA MET A 36 1.48 2.67 5.27
C MET A 36 2.70 3.56 5.52
N GLY A 37 2.76 4.71 4.84
CA GLY A 37 3.70 5.80 5.12
C GLY A 37 3.01 6.91 5.91
N THR A 38 2.53 7.96 5.25
CA THR A 38 1.70 9.01 5.87
C THR A 38 0.30 8.52 6.22
N THR A 39 -0.09 7.38 5.70
CA THR A 39 -1.43 6.76 5.75
C THR A 39 -2.52 7.43 4.90
N GLY A 40 -2.23 8.54 4.23
CA GLY A 40 -3.23 9.28 3.44
C GLY A 40 -3.92 8.41 2.38
N THR A 41 -3.14 7.62 1.63
CA THR A 41 -3.66 6.73 0.58
C THR A 41 -4.65 5.72 1.14
N ILE A 42 -4.26 4.97 2.19
CA ILE A 42 -5.14 3.95 2.77
C ILE A 42 -6.36 4.58 3.46
N MET A 43 -6.21 5.73 4.11
CA MET A 43 -7.32 6.42 4.78
C MET A 43 -8.37 6.94 3.79
N GLY A 44 -7.94 7.63 2.73
CA GLY A 44 -8.88 8.18 1.75
C GLY A 44 -9.52 7.09 0.90
N THR A 45 -8.73 6.14 0.40
CA THR A 45 -9.22 5.05 -0.43
C THR A 45 -10.16 4.12 0.34
N SER A 46 -9.81 3.74 1.58
CA SER A 46 -10.66 2.89 2.41
C SER A 46 -12.00 3.54 2.73
N ARG A 47 -12.00 4.84 3.00
CA ARG A 47 -13.23 5.59 3.23
C ARG A 47 -14.20 5.44 2.06
N TYR A 48 -13.72 5.70 0.84
CA TYR A 48 -14.56 5.57 -0.35
C TYR A 48 -15.01 4.13 -0.59
N LEU A 49 -14.07 3.18 -0.54
CA LEU A 49 -14.37 1.77 -0.82
C LEU A 49 -15.38 1.17 0.17
N LYS A 50 -15.24 1.47 1.46
CA LYS A 50 -16.20 1.01 2.49
C LYS A 50 -17.57 1.68 2.38
N GLU A 51 -17.65 2.91 1.87
CA GLU A 51 -18.95 3.58 1.59
C GLU A 51 -19.70 2.91 0.44
N VAL A 52 -19.00 2.48 -0.61
CA VAL A 52 -19.63 1.83 -1.78
C VAL A 52 -19.85 0.33 -1.58
N ASN A 53 -18.97 -0.34 -0.83
CA ASN A 53 -19.10 -1.75 -0.47
C ASN A 53 -18.38 -2.05 0.85
N PRO A 54 -19.08 -2.16 1.97
CA PRO A 54 -18.46 -2.41 3.28
C PRO A 54 -17.80 -3.79 3.42
N ALA A 55 -18.03 -4.73 2.50
CA ALA A 55 -17.40 -6.04 2.50
C ALA A 55 -15.96 -6.04 1.95
N ILE A 56 -15.49 -4.93 1.35
CA ILE A 56 -14.12 -4.85 0.87
C ILE A 56 -13.16 -4.83 2.06
N GLU A 57 -12.19 -5.75 2.08
CA GLU A 57 -11.16 -5.84 3.11
C GLU A 57 -10.04 -4.83 2.83
N ILE A 58 -9.67 -4.07 3.85
CA ILE A 58 -8.62 -3.05 3.79
C ILE A 58 -7.38 -3.57 4.53
N VAL A 59 -6.29 -3.73 3.78
CA VAL A 59 -5.06 -4.34 4.27
C VAL A 59 -3.92 -3.31 4.25
N GLY A 60 -3.47 -2.93 5.43
CA GLY A 60 -2.29 -2.08 5.61
C GLY A 60 -1.01 -2.91 5.62
N VAL A 61 0.07 -2.37 5.05
CA VAL A 61 1.38 -3.03 5.07
C VAL A 61 2.36 -2.20 5.88
N THR A 62 3.01 -2.85 6.86
CA THR A 62 4.06 -2.26 7.69
C THR A 62 5.37 -3.05 7.57
N PRO A 63 6.54 -2.45 7.87
CA PRO A 63 7.79 -3.21 7.89
C PRO A 63 7.83 -4.13 9.11
N THR A 64 8.45 -5.31 9.00
CA THR A 64 8.79 -6.14 10.15
C THR A 64 9.70 -5.39 11.12
N GLU A 65 9.74 -5.81 12.37
CA GLU A 65 10.64 -5.20 13.36
C GLU A 65 12.10 -5.28 12.89
N GLY A 66 12.81 -4.17 12.96
CA GLY A 66 14.19 -4.04 12.48
C GLY A 66 14.34 -3.82 10.97
N SER A 67 13.29 -3.92 10.17
CA SER A 67 13.31 -3.59 8.74
C SER A 67 13.16 -2.08 8.52
N SER A 68 13.93 -1.56 7.54
CA SER A 68 13.84 -0.17 7.09
C SER A 68 13.49 -0.12 5.61
N ILE A 69 12.23 0.16 5.30
CA ILE A 69 11.72 0.21 3.93
C ILE A 69 11.36 1.66 3.59
N PRO A 70 12.03 2.29 2.58
CA PRO A 70 11.65 3.63 2.15
C PRO A 70 10.17 3.71 1.77
N GLY A 71 9.44 4.66 2.36
CA GLY A 71 8.01 4.85 2.10
C GLY A 71 7.05 4.06 2.98
N ILE A 72 7.52 3.07 3.73
CA ILE A 72 6.71 2.34 4.72
C ILE A 72 7.23 2.63 6.13
N ARG A 73 6.33 2.73 7.10
CA ARG A 73 6.69 2.97 8.49
C ARG A 73 5.86 2.13 9.44
N ARG A 74 6.54 1.60 10.46
CA ARG A 74 5.89 1.09 11.68
C ARG A 74 5.86 2.24 12.68
N TRP A 75 4.70 2.89 12.77
CA TRP A 75 4.52 4.02 13.66
C TRP A 75 4.35 3.55 15.11
N PRO A 76 5.15 4.07 16.07
CA PRO A 76 4.80 3.99 17.47
C PRO A 76 3.45 4.70 17.74
N GLU A 77 2.67 4.21 18.67
CA GLU A 77 1.33 4.74 18.96
C GLU A 77 1.34 6.25 19.23
N GLU A 78 2.35 6.75 19.92
CA GLU A 78 2.54 8.16 20.27
C GLU A 78 2.90 9.06 19.07
N TYR A 79 3.30 8.48 17.94
CA TYR A 79 3.68 9.20 16.70
C TYR A 79 2.81 8.87 15.50
N LEU A 80 1.65 8.26 15.73
CA LEU A 80 0.70 7.99 14.65
C LEU A 80 0.34 9.29 13.91
N PRO A 81 0.27 9.25 12.56
CA PRO A 81 -0.20 10.39 11.79
C PRO A 81 -1.58 10.87 12.26
N GLY A 82 -1.77 12.18 12.37
CA GLY A 82 -3.04 12.76 12.83
C GLY A 82 -4.24 12.44 11.94
N ILE A 83 -3.98 12.03 10.69
CA ILE A 83 -5.00 11.60 9.73
C ILE A 83 -5.33 10.10 9.82
N PHE A 84 -4.61 9.33 10.65
CA PHE A 84 -4.78 7.87 10.74
C PHE A 84 -5.98 7.50 11.62
N GLU A 85 -6.85 6.66 11.07
CA GLU A 85 -7.99 6.06 11.76
C GLU A 85 -7.84 4.54 11.74
N ALA A 86 -7.43 3.93 12.84
CA ALA A 86 -7.15 2.49 12.93
C ALA A 86 -8.36 1.61 12.55
N SER A 87 -9.57 2.09 12.83
CA SER A 87 -10.83 1.40 12.52
C SER A 87 -11.11 1.23 11.02
N ARG A 88 -10.34 1.89 10.15
CA ARG A 88 -10.46 1.77 8.69
C ARG A 88 -9.58 0.69 8.10
N VAL A 89 -8.70 0.09 8.88
CA VAL A 89 -7.79 -0.98 8.44
C VAL A 89 -8.28 -2.29 9.07
N ASP A 90 -8.73 -3.21 8.25
CA ASP A 90 -9.24 -4.50 8.73
C ASP A 90 -8.10 -5.44 9.15
N HIS A 91 -7.00 -5.45 8.36
CA HIS A 91 -5.82 -6.27 8.61
C HIS A 91 -4.53 -5.49 8.39
N THR A 92 -3.49 -5.86 9.13
CA THR A 92 -2.14 -5.35 8.90
C THR A 92 -1.20 -6.53 8.66
N LEU A 93 -0.47 -6.51 7.54
CA LEU A 93 0.56 -7.48 7.19
C LEU A 93 1.94 -6.86 7.33
N ASP A 94 2.85 -7.63 7.86
CA ASP A 94 4.24 -7.24 8.03
C ASP A 94 5.08 -7.74 6.85
N VAL A 95 5.95 -6.89 6.31
CA VAL A 95 6.86 -7.26 5.22
C VAL A 95 8.30 -6.99 5.61
N SER A 96 9.22 -7.92 5.31
CA SER A 96 10.64 -7.69 5.51
C SER A 96 11.21 -6.78 4.42
N GLN A 97 12.32 -6.10 4.75
CA GLN A 97 13.05 -5.32 3.73
C GLN A 97 13.49 -6.21 2.58
N GLN A 98 13.96 -7.42 2.87
CA GLN A 98 14.42 -8.37 1.85
C GLN A 98 13.29 -8.76 0.89
N ASP A 99 12.11 -9.08 1.39
CA ASP A 99 10.96 -9.45 0.54
C ASP A 99 10.49 -8.27 -0.31
N ALA A 100 10.48 -7.06 0.26
CA ALA A 100 10.13 -5.85 -0.46
C ALA A 100 11.10 -5.57 -1.64
N GLU A 101 12.41 -5.69 -1.41
CA GLU A 101 13.44 -5.51 -2.42
C GLU A 101 13.39 -6.59 -3.50
N GLN A 102 13.32 -7.86 -3.10
CA GLN A 102 13.23 -8.99 -4.04
C GLN A 102 11.98 -8.93 -4.91
N THR A 103 10.84 -8.54 -4.32
CA THR A 103 9.59 -8.40 -5.07
C THR A 103 9.66 -7.21 -6.04
N ALA A 104 10.25 -6.08 -5.66
CA ALA A 104 10.46 -4.95 -6.57
C ALA A 104 11.34 -5.35 -7.78
N LEU A 105 12.41 -6.12 -7.55
CA LEU A 105 13.25 -6.68 -8.61
C LEU A 105 12.48 -7.67 -9.51
N ALA A 106 11.68 -8.53 -8.92
CA ALA A 106 10.87 -9.50 -9.66
C ALA A 106 9.81 -8.79 -10.53
N LEU A 107 9.15 -7.76 -10.02
CA LEU A 107 8.22 -6.93 -10.77
C LEU A 107 8.89 -6.27 -11.98
N ALA A 108 10.09 -5.70 -11.79
CA ALA A 108 10.83 -5.10 -12.89
C ALA A 108 11.24 -6.12 -13.96
N SER A 109 11.78 -7.27 -13.54
CA SER A 109 12.38 -8.25 -14.46
C SER A 109 11.36 -9.19 -15.13
N ARG A 110 10.26 -9.51 -14.46
CA ARG A 110 9.26 -10.47 -14.94
C ARG A 110 8.03 -9.80 -15.55
N GLU A 111 7.59 -8.69 -14.95
CA GLU A 111 6.34 -8.01 -15.31
C GLU A 111 6.59 -6.68 -16.03
N GLY A 112 7.83 -6.20 -16.10
CA GLY A 112 8.16 -4.88 -16.67
C GLY A 112 7.67 -3.71 -15.82
N ILE A 113 7.35 -3.94 -14.55
CA ILE A 113 6.86 -2.92 -13.63
C ILE A 113 8.03 -2.41 -12.80
N PHE A 114 8.64 -1.31 -13.25
CA PHE A 114 9.77 -0.69 -12.56
C PHE A 114 9.29 0.24 -11.45
N CYS A 115 9.04 -0.32 -10.27
CA CYS A 115 8.48 0.35 -9.10
C CYS A 115 9.49 0.53 -7.96
N GLY A 116 9.14 1.37 -6.98
CA GLY A 116 9.91 1.55 -5.76
C GLY A 116 9.74 0.41 -4.75
N ILE A 117 10.58 0.42 -3.72
CA ILE A 117 10.69 -0.68 -2.74
C ILE A 117 9.40 -0.83 -1.92
N SER A 118 8.74 0.27 -1.55
CA SER A 118 7.46 0.21 -0.83
C SER A 118 6.35 -0.47 -1.64
N SER A 119 6.38 -0.31 -2.96
CA SER A 119 5.48 -1.00 -3.87
C SER A 119 5.79 -2.49 -3.92
N GLY A 120 7.07 -2.86 -3.96
CA GLY A 120 7.51 -4.25 -3.82
C GLY A 120 7.00 -4.88 -2.52
N GLY A 121 7.09 -4.14 -1.40
CA GLY A 121 6.56 -4.58 -0.11
C GLY A 121 5.03 -4.78 -0.12
N ALA A 122 4.29 -3.86 -0.72
CA ALA A 122 2.84 -4.00 -0.85
C ALA A 122 2.45 -5.21 -1.71
N VAL A 123 3.17 -5.45 -2.81
CA VAL A 123 2.92 -6.63 -3.67
C VAL A 123 3.33 -7.92 -2.97
N ALA A 124 4.44 -7.96 -2.21
CA ALA A 124 4.82 -9.12 -1.42
C ALA A 124 3.71 -9.53 -0.44
N ALA A 125 3.18 -8.55 0.31
CA ALA A 125 2.06 -8.78 1.22
C ALA A 125 0.78 -9.23 0.49
N ALA A 126 0.50 -8.68 -0.70
CA ALA A 126 -0.65 -9.09 -1.50
C ALA A 126 -0.51 -10.52 -2.05
N LEU A 127 0.70 -10.94 -2.40
CA LEU A 127 0.97 -12.32 -2.82
C LEU A 127 0.77 -13.30 -1.65
N GLU A 128 1.26 -12.97 -0.46
CA GLU A 128 0.99 -13.76 0.75
C GLU A 128 -0.51 -13.86 1.05
N LEU A 129 -1.23 -12.73 0.96
CA LEU A 129 -2.69 -12.71 1.12
C LEU A 129 -3.39 -13.59 0.09
N SER A 130 -2.92 -13.59 -1.15
CA SER A 130 -3.53 -14.36 -2.25
C SER A 130 -3.49 -15.88 -2.04
N GLU A 131 -2.59 -16.37 -1.19
CA GLU A 131 -2.52 -17.78 -0.82
C GLU A 131 -3.58 -18.17 0.24
N GLN A 132 -4.23 -17.18 0.86
CA GLN A 132 -5.16 -17.34 1.97
C GLN A 132 -6.62 -17.08 1.59
N VAL A 133 -6.86 -16.55 0.38
CA VAL A 133 -8.20 -16.15 -0.07
C VAL A 133 -8.52 -16.75 -1.43
N ASP A 134 -9.78 -17.13 -1.63
CA ASP A 134 -10.29 -17.66 -2.89
C ASP A 134 -11.16 -16.62 -3.60
N ASP A 135 -11.23 -16.70 -4.94
CA ASP A 135 -12.06 -15.84 -5.79
C ASP A 135 -11.92 -14.33 -5.52
N ALA A 136 -10.71 -13.90 -5.16
CA ALA A 136 -10.42 -12.55 -4.75
C ALA A 136 -9.91 -11.67 -5.91
N VAL A 137 -10.33 -10.40 -5.90
CA VAL A 137 -9.72 -9.32 -6.69
C VAL A 137 -8.97 -8.42 -5.74
N ILE A 138 -7.64 -8.57 -5.72
CA ILE A 138 -6.74 -7.82 -4.83
C ILE A 138 -6.13 -6.67 -5.61
N VAL A 139 -6.38 -5.44 -5.15
CA VAL A 139 -5.79 -4.23 -5.73
C VAL A 139 -4.66 -3.72 -4.83
N VAL A 140 -3.50 -3.48 -5.44
CA VAL A 140 -2.29 -3.01 -4.75
C VAL A 140 -1.87 -1.66 -5.29
N ILE A 141 -1.46 -0.75 -4.42
CA ILE A 141 -0.94 0.56 -4.84
C ILE A 141 0.55 0.49 -5.19
N ILE A 142 0.89 0.89 -6.41
CA ILE A 142 2.26 1.16 -6.84
C ILE A 142 2.53 2.65 -6.69
N CYS A 143 3.19 3.01 -5.58
CA CYS A 143 3.28 4.40 -5.11
C CYS A 143 4.25 5.26 -5.93
N ASP A 144 5.36 4.70 -6.38
CA ASP A 144 6.43 5.42 -7.06
C ASP A 144 7.24 4.51 -8.01
N ARG A 145 8.17 5.14 -8.73
CA ARG A 145 9.00 4.48 -9.73
C ARG A 145 10.35 4.07 -9.17
N GLY A 146 10.92 2.98 -9.72
CA GLY A 146 12.20 2.42 -9.31
C GLY A 146 13.41 3.33 -9.60
N ASP A 147 13.31 4.26 -10.56
CA ASP A 147 14.38 5.21 -10.89
C ASP A 147 14.83 6.08 -9.70
N ARG A 148 13.96 6.27 -8.71
CA ARG A 148 14.30 6.96 -7.45
C ARG A 148 15.30 6.19 -6.59
N TYR A 149 15.49 4.91 -6.84
CA TYR A 149 16.26 3.97 -6.02
C TYR A 149 17.53 3.43 -6.71
N LEU A 150 17.87 3.93 -7.91
CA LEU A 150 19.07 3.51 -8.64
C LEU A 150 20.35 3.72 -7.83
N SER A 151 20.45 4.82 -7.08
CA SER A 151 21.59 5.12 -6.23
C SER A 151 21.72 4.21 -4.99
N THR A 152 20.72 3.40 -4.67
CA THR A 152 20.74 2.50 -3.52
C THR A 152 21.44 1.18 -3.81
N GLY A 153 21.72 0.88 -5.10
CA GLY A 153 22.35 -0.38 -5.54
C GLY A 153 21.40 -1.60 -5.50
N ILE A 154 20.10 -1.40 -5.27
CA ILE A 154 19.12 -2.49 -5.25
C ILE A 154 18.87 -3.00 -6.66
N PHE A 155 18.78 -2.10 -7.64
CA PHE A 155 18.62 -2.47 -9.04
C PHE A 155 20.02 -2.65 -9.67
N PRO A 156 20.30 -3.78 -10.33
CA PRO A 156 21.55 -4.00 -11.05
C PRO A 156 21.67 -3.01 -12.23
N ASP A 157 22.91 -2.65 -12.57
CA ASP A 157 23.26 -1.83 -13.75
C ASP A 157 22.87 -2.52 -15.07
#